data_abbac835c8c284a35b83f66c1432ebce
#
_entry.id   abbac835c8c284a35b83f66c1432ebce
#
_cell.length_a   1.000
_cell.length_b   1.000
_cell.length_c   1.000
_cell.angle_alpha   90.00
_cell.angle_beta   90.00
_cell.angle_gamma   90.00
#
_symmetry.space_group_name_H-M   'P 1'
#
loop_
_entity.id
_entity.type
_entity.pdbx_description
1 polymer ?
#
loop_
_entity_poly.entity_id
_entity_poly.type
_entity_poly.pdbx_seq_one_letter_code
_entity_poly.pdbx_strand_id
1 'polypeptide(L)'
;MDRETQAGFSIGIGVTTTPNRKEYVDRWLLEFEKVKPKNYHLHIHEDVHYCGVAYSKNQNLKTLQDCDYIFLFDDDCFPIRQNWTDYFINSKQQHLIYLTKIHNKIIIKDDIEIYQDCGGVFMFLTKDVLNKVGYMNPEYGQYGFEHAGYSNRIYKAGFTYAPYQQPSRTKEYLFAMDYNIEHKSSIPEYKKAKLIEENRKVFIKELQSEKIFYNFETITA
;
A
#
# COMPACT_ATOMS: atom_id res chain seq x y z
N MET A 1 -10.70 22.48 33.69
CA MET A 1 -9.79 22.11 32.60
C MET A 1 -10.53 21.09 31.77
N ASP A 2 -11.23 21.59 30.77
CA ASP A 2 -12.09 20.80 29.93
C ASP A 2 -11.20 19.94 29.02
N ARG A 3 -11.38 18.61 29.12
CA ARG A 3 -10.83 17.70 28.14
C ARG A 3 -11.64 17.88 26.87
N GLU A 4 -11.11 18.68 25.94
CA GLU A 4 -11.55 18.61 24.56
C GLU A 4 -11.51 17.15 24.15
N THR A 5 -12.68 16.59 23.89
CA THR A 5 -12.84 15.32 23.18
C THR A 5 -12.21 15.52 21.82
N GLN A 6 -10.96 15.10 21.63
CA GLN A 6 -10.39 14.95 20.31
C GLN A 6 -11.37 14.07 19.52
N ALA A 7 -12.03 14.65 18.53
CA ALA A 7 -12.80 13.90 17.54
C ALA A 7 -11.83 12.84 16.98
N GLY A 8 -12.08 11.57 17.32
CA GLY A 8 -11.19 10.50 16.96
C GLY A 8 -11.20 10.33 15.45
N PHE A 9 -10.02 10.34 14.80
CA PHE A 9 -9.85 10.00 13.40
C PHE A 9 -10.22 8.53 13.15
N SER A 10 -10.70 8.26 11.94
CA SER A 10 -11.07 6.91 11.48
C SER A 10 -9.89 6.25 10.75
N ILE A 11 -9.62 4.98 11.10
CA ILE A 11 -8.55 4.17 10.52
C ILE A 11 -9.17 3.08 9.65
N GLY A 12 -8.79 3.03 8.37
CA GLY A 12 -9.07 1.96 7.44
C GLY A 12 -7.85 1.06 7.24
N ILE A 13 -8.06 -0.25 7.30
CA ILE A 13 -7.02 -1.25 7.09
C ILE A 13 -7.50 -2.19 5.98
N GLY A 14 -6.80 -2.22 4.87
CA GLY A 14 -7.10 -3.08 3.73
C GLY A 14 -6.01 -4.15 3.55
N VAL A 15 -6.43 -5.41 3.40
CA VAL A 15 -5.52 -6.51 3.09
C VAL A 15 -5.88 -7.10 1.73
N THR A 16 -4.88 -7.36 0.93
CA THR A 16 -5.02 -7.93 -0.42
C THR A 16 -4.51 -9.36 -0.40
N THR A 17 -5.32 -10.31 -0.88
CA THR A 17 -4.97 -11.73 -0.95
C THR A 17 -5.58 -12.43 -2.17
N THR A 18 -5.26 -13.70 -2.33
CA THR A 18 -5.83 -14.60 -3.36
C THR A 18 -6.21 -15.95 -2.72
N PRO A 19 -7.11 -16.76 -3.32
CA PRO A 19 -7.62 -17.99 -2.72
C PRO A 19 -6.55 -19.02 -2.30
N ASN A 20 -5.43 -19.06 -3.02
CA ASN A 20 -4.33 -19.99 -2.73
C ASN A 20 -3.35 -19.48 -1.66
N ARG A 21 -3.67 -18.37 -0.97
CA ARG A 21 -2.83 -17.74 0.06
C ARG A 21 -3.52 -17.66 1.43
N LYS A 22 -4.46 -18.55 1.69
CA LYS A 22 -5.19 -18.58 2.96
C LYS A 22 -4.27 -18.62 4.19
N GLU A 23 -3.19 -19.40 4.15
CA GLU A 23 -2.22 -19.50 5.24
C GLU A 23 -1.55 -18.16 5.58
N TYR A 24 -1.35 -17.28 4.58
CA TYR A 24 -0.81 -15.93 4.79
C TYR A 24 -1.81 -15.03 5.50
N VAL A 25 -3.08 -15.08 5.08
CA VAL A 25 -4.14 -14.31 5.72
C VAL A 25 -4.36 -14.77 7.16
N ASP A 26 -4.38 -16.08 7.41
CA ASP A 26 -4.55 -16.63 8.76
C ASP A 26 -3.40 -16.15 9.68
N ARG A 27 -2.16 -16.15 9.17
CA ARG A 27 -1.00 -15.60 9.89
C ARG A 27 -1.12 -14.10 10.08
N TRP A 28 -1.53 -13.36 9.04
CA TRP A 28 -1.73 -11.92 9.10
C TRP A 28 -2.72 -11.56 10.22
N LEU A 29 -3.87 -12.22 10.27
CA LEU A 29 -4.89 -12.02 11.29
C LEU A 29 -4.39 -12.34 12.69
N LEU A 30 -3.63 -13.44 12.84
CA LEU A 30 -3.04 -13.84 14.12
C LEU A 30 -2.07 -12.79 14.67
N GLU A 31 -1.21 -12.24 13.82
CA GLU A 31 -0.24 -11.22 14.22
C GLU A 31 -0.93 -9.86 14.46
N PHE A 32 -1.86 -9.50 13.60
CA PHE A 32 -2.64 -8.26 13.73
C PHE A 32 -3.42 -8.20 15.04
N GLU A 33 -4.05 -9.31 15.45
CA GLU A 33 -4.83 -9.38 16.70
C GLU A 33 -4.00 -8.98 17.93
N LYS A 34 -2.70 -9.24 17.93
CA LYS A 34 -1.79 -8.88 19.03
C LYS A 34 -1.53 -7.37 19.16
N VAL A 35 -1.66 -6.63 18.04
CA VAL A 35 -1.23 -5.23 17.93
C VAL A 35 -2.28 -4.31 17.28
N LYS A 36 -3.51 -4.79 17.12
CA LYS A 36 -4.59 -4.04 16.48
C LYS A 36 -4.88 -2.71 17.18
N PRO A 37 -5.20 -1.64 16.45
CA PRO A 37 -5.63 -0.39 17.04
C PRO A 37 -7.00 -0.54 17.73
N LYS A 38 -7.38 0.42 18.56
CA LYS A 38 -8.65 0.35 19.30
C LYS A 38 -9.87 0.51 18.38
N ASN A 39 -9.79 1.44 17.44
CA ASN A 39 -10.89 1.76 16.53
C ASN A 39 -10.37 1.68 15.10
N TYR A 40 -10.93 0.78 14.31
CA TYR A 40 -10.53 0.57 12.91
C TYR A 40 -11.64 -0.10 12.10
N HIS A 41 -11.55 0.06 10.78
CA HIS A 41 -12.32 -0.69 9.81
C HIS A 41 -11.36 -1.61 9.06
N LEU A 42 -11.57 -2.92 9.14
CA LEU A 42 -10.78 -3.93 8.43
C LEU A 42 -11.56 -4.44 7.21
N HIS A 43 -10.94 -4.43 6.06
CA HIS A 43 -11.45 -5.07 4.86
C HIS A 43 -10.35 -5.95 4.24
N ILE A 44 -10.67 -7.22 4.03
CA ILE A 44 -9.79 -8.19 3.36
C ILE A 44 -10.41 -8.49 2.01
N HIS A 45 -9.73 -8.07 0.94
CA HIS A 45 -10.16 -8.39 -0.42
C HIS A 45 -9.44 -9.62 -0.94
N GLU A 46 -10.22 -10.68 -1.20
CA GLU A 46 -9.73 -11.89 -1.86
C GLU A 46 -10.00 -11.79 -3.37
N ASP A 47 -8.93 -11.71 -4.16
CA ASP A 47 -9.01 -11.66 -5.62
C ASP A 47 -9.21 -13.06 -6.21
N VAL A 48 -10.45 -13.50 -6.22
CA VAL A 48 -10.86 -14.84 -6.70
C VAL A 48 -10.71 -15.00 -8.22
N HIS A 49 -10.64 -13.89 -8.95
CA HIS A 49 -10.52 -13.88 -10.41
C HIS A 49 -9.09 -13.58 -10.88
N TYR A 50 -8.14 -13.37 -9.96
CA TYR A 50 -6.76 -13.01 -10.27
C TYR A 50 -6.63 -11.78 -11.18
N CYS A 51 -7.47 -10.77 -10.92
CA CYS A 51 -7.46 -9.50 -11.65
C CYS A 51 -6.19 -8.67 -11.39
N GLY A 52 -5.55 -8.87 -10.24
CA GLY A 52 -4.25 -8.30 -9.91
C GLY A 52 -4.24 -7.30 -8.76
N VAL A 53 -3.03 -6.85 -8.42
CA VAL A 53 -2.77 -6.05 -7.22
C VAL A 53 -3.48 -4.68 -7.28
N ALA A 54 -3.41 -3.98 -8.40
CA ALA A 54 -4.07 -2.67 -8.56
C ALA A 54 -5.59 -2.79 -8.37
N TYR A 55 -6.21 -3.80 -8.97
CA TYR A 55 -7.63 -4.10 -8.80
C TYR A 55 -7.98 -4.32 -7.33
N SER A 56 -7.26 -5.22 -6.68
CA SER A 56 -7.53 -5.63 -5.30
C SER A 56 -7.35 -4.47 -4.30
N LYS A 57 -6.29 -3.66 -4.48
CA LYS A 57 -6.09 -2.46 -3.67
C LYS A 57 -7.18 -1.40 -3.93
N ASN A 58 -7.69 -1.29 -5.16
CA ASN A 58 -8.80 -0.41 -5.47
C ASN A 58 -10.10 -0.83 -4.78
N GLN A 59 -10.38 -2.13 -4.63
CA GLN A 59 -11.52 -2.63 -3.85
C GLN A 59 -11.39 -2.24 -2.37
N ASN A 60 -10.18 -2.40 -1.79
CA ASN A 60 -9.88 -1.95 -0.43
C ASN A 60 -10.07 -0.43 -0.29
N LEU A 61 -9.50 0.36 -1.21
CA LEU A 61 -9.65 1.83 -1.20
C LEU A 61 -11.12 2.25 -1.30
N LYS A 62 -11.92 1.58 -2.15
CA LYS A 62 -13.34 1.86 -2.30
C LYS A 62 -14.13 1.60 -1.01
N THR A 63 -13.84 0.49 -0.34
CA THR A 63 -14.52 0.14 0.93
C THR A 63 -14.12 1.09 2.07
N LEU A 64 -12.87 1.56 2.06
CA LEU A 64 -12.28 2.37 3.14
C LEU A 64 -12.24 3.87 2.84
N GLN A 65 -12.85 4.34 1.75
CA GLN A 65 -12.73 5.71 1.23
C GLN A 65 -13.15 6.81 2.22
N ASP A 66 -13.99 6.47 3.20
CA ASP A 66 -14.47 7.42 4.21
C ASP A 66 -13.52 7.54 5.42
N CYS A 67 -12.52 6.67 5.54
CA CYS A 67 -11.53 6.72 6.60
C CYS A 67 -10.53 7.86 6.40
N ASP A 68 -10.12 8.51 7.50
CA ASP A 68 -9.14 9.60 7.47
C ASP A 68 -7.75 9.13 7.11
N TYR A 69 -7.38 7.94 7.58
CA TYR A 69 -6.10 7.26 7.32
C TYR A 69 -6.33 5.86 6.81
N ILE A 70 -5.70 5.49 5.71
CA ILE A 70 -5.85 4.19 5.07
C ILE A 70 -4.48 3.50 5.02
N PHE A 71 -4.46 2.25 5.49
CA PHE A 71 -3.32 1.36 5.51
C PHE A 71 -3.62 0.15 4.63
N LEU A 72 -2.88 -0.02 3.54
CA LEU A 72 -3.03 -1.14 2.61
C LEU A 72 -1.86 -2.10 2.76
N PHE A 73 -2.17 -3.36 2.94
CA PHE A 73 -1.21 -4.46 3.10
C PHE A 73 -1.37 -5.48 1.98
N ASP A 74 -0.26 -6.10 1.59
CA ASP A 74 -0.28 -7.44 1.03
C ASP A 74 -0.33 -8.45 2.19
N ASP A 75 -0.84 -9.64 1.97
CA ASP A 75 -1.05 -10.66 3.00
C ASP A 75 0.25 -11.23 3.61
N ASP A 76 1.40 -10.91 3.03
CA ASP A 76 2.74 -11.26 3.51
C ASP A 76 3.47 -10.12 4.25
N CYS A 77 2.75 -9.03 4.53
CA CYS A 77 3.23 -7.93 5.36
C CYS A 77 2.21 -7.61 6.45
N PHE A 78 2.64 -7.58 7.70
CA PHE A 78 1.76 -7.33 8.84
C PHE A 78 2.43 -6.50 9.93
N PRO A 79 1.65 -5.80 10.77
CA PRO A 79 2.18 -5.05 11.91
C PRO A 79 2.64 -5.98 13.02
N ILE A 80 3.74 -5.62 13.69
CA ILE A 80 4.36 -6.42 14.76
C ILE A 80 4.53 -5.65 16.09
N ARG A 81 4.14 -4.39 16.14
CA ARG A 81 4.34 -3.55 17.32
C ARG A 81 3.07 -2.77 17.67
N GLN A 82 2.80 -2.61 18.96
CA GLN A 82 1.72 -1.74 19.44
C GLN A 82 1.93 -0.29 18.96
N ASN A 83 0.83 0.43 18.75
CA ASN A 83 0.81 1.82 18.30
C ASN A 83 1.50 2.06 16.93
N TRP A 84 1.55 1.03 16.08
CA TRP A 84 2.11 1.15 14.74
C TRP A 84 1.35 2.18 13.89
N THR A 85 0.04 2.29 14.01
CA THR A 85 -0.74 3.32 13.30
C THR A 85 -0.30 4.72 13.68
N ASP A 86 -0.10 4.98 14.96
CA ASP A 86 0.34 6.28 15.47
C ASP A 86 1.72 6.64 14.92
N TYR A 87 2.61 5.66 14.75
CA TYR A 87 3.93 5.88 14.19
C TYR A 87 3.86 6.45 12.77
N PHE A 88 3.01 5.88 11.90
CA PHE A 88 2.83 6.38 10.53
C PHE A 88 2.08 7.71 10.49
N ILE A 89 1.00 7.86 11.25
CA ILE A 89 0.22 9.09 11.35
C ILE A 89 1.07 10.26 11.86
N ASN A 90 1.85 10.04 12.92
CA ASN A 90 2.70 11.07 13.53
C ASN A 90 3.91 11.46 12.67
N SER A 91 4.23 10.69 11.62
CA SER A 91 5.23 11.10 10.61
C SER A 91 4.82 12.36 9.84
N LYS A 92 3.52 12.73 9.91
CA LYS A 92 2.90 13.85 9.19
C LYS A 92 3.05 13.76 7.67
N GLN A 93 3.42 12.59 7.15
CA GLN A 93 3.42 12.32 5.72
C GLN A 93 2.01 11.97 5.25
N GLN A 94 1.67 12.34 4.03
CA GLN A 94 0.36 12.03 3.47
C GLN A 94 0.35 10.71 2.68
N HIS A 95 1.51 10.23 2.29
CA HIS A 95 1.70 8.93 1.66
C HIS A 95 3.06 8.36 1.99
N LEU A 96 3.07 7.05 2.26
CA LEU A 96 4.27 6.25 2.55
C LEU A 96 4.13 4.89 1.89
N ILE A 97 5.26 4.30 1.51
CA ILE A 97 5.33 2.96 0.95
C ILE A 97 6.46 2.19 1.62
N TYR A 98 6.22 0.95 2.03
CA TYR A 98 7.26 0.13 2.65
C TYR A 98 8.04 -0.67 1.60
N LEU A 99 9.34 -0.48 1.62
CA LEU A 99 10.30 -1.04 0.68
C LEU A 99 11.04 -2.19 1.37
N THR A 100 10.69 -3.42 1.01
CA THR A 100 11.18 -4.63 1.68
C THR A 100 12.52 -5.11 1.18
N LYS A 101 12.86 -4.84 -0.10
CA LYS A 101 14.14 -5.23 -0.71
C LYS A 101 15.21 -4.17 -0.49
N ILE A 102 16.47 -4.51 -0.74
CA ILE A 102 17.56 -3.54 -0.74
C ILE A 102 17.39 -2.67 -1.99
N HIS A 103 16.73 -1.55 -1.80
CA HIS A 103 16.60 -0.52 -2.80
C HIS A 103 17.66 0.55 -2.60
N ASN A 104 18.01 1.25 -3.66
CA ASN A 104 18.97 2.34 -3.60
C ASN A 104 18.40 3.52 -2.82
N LYS A 105 18.73 3.58 -1.51
CA LYS A 105 18.40 4.71 -0.67
C LYS A 105 19.21 5.92 -1.12
N ILE A 106 18.52 7.03 -1.39
CA ILE A 106 19.13 8.27 -1.89
C ILE A 106 19.51 9.18 -0.72
N ILE A 107 18.55 9.40 0.20
CA ILE A 107 18.70 10.37 1.29
C ILE A 107 17.81 10.01 2.49
N ILE A 108 18.20 10.52 3.66
CA ILE A 108 17.33 10.60 4.84
C ILE A 108 17.04 12.08 5.11
N LYS A 109 15.77 12.45 5.24
CA LYS A 109 15.33 13.79 5.58
C LYS A 109 14.20 13.70 6.60
N ASP A 110 14.36 14.37 7.73
CA ASP A 110 13.35 14.45 8.81
C ASP A 110 12.79 13.06 9.22
N ASP A 111 13.69 12.07 9.42
CA ASP A 111 13.37 10.67 9.71
C ASP A 111 12.66 9.92 8.55
N ILE A 112 12.61 10.49 7.36
CA ILE A 112 12.08 9.86 6.15
C ILE A 112 13.21 9.40 5.25
N GLU A 113 13.24 8.12 4.94
CA GLU A 113 14.12 7.52 3.93
C GLU A 113 13.51 7.65 2.55
N ILE A 114 14.27 8.17 1.60
CA ILE A 114 13.88 8.33 0.19
C ILE A 114 14.65 7.35 -0.65
N TYR A 115 13.99 6.71 -1.61
CA TYR A 115 14.53 5.65 -2.43
C TYR A 115 14.38 5.97 -3.93
N GLN A 116 15.26 5.39 -4.73
CA GLN A 116 15.23 5.50 -6.18
C GLN A 116 14.24 4.51 -6.81
N ASP A 117 14.06 3.36 -6.18
CA ASP A 117 13.24 2.26 -6.67
C ASP A 117 12.03 2.05 -5.77
N CYS A 118 11.02 1.36 -6.28
CA CYS A 118 9.83 0.99 -5.56
C CYS A 118 9.63 -0.54 -5.55
N GLY A 119 9.56 -1.11 -4.35
CA GLY A 119 8.82 -2.32 -4.07
C GLY A 119 7.57 -1.90 -3.30
N GLY A 120 6.75 -2.78 -2.82
CA GLY A 120 5.67 -2.31 -1.97
C GLY A 120 4.72 -3.42 -1.55
N VAL A 121 4.85 -3.81 -0.31
CA VAL A 121 3.96 -4.75 0.37
C VAL A 121 3.02 -4.03 1.33
N PHE A 122 3.25 -2.72 1.51
CA PHE A 122 2.46 -1.86 2.38
C PHE A 122 2.42 -0.44 1.80
N MET A 123 1.27 0.20 1.94
CA MET A 123 1.07 1.61 1.62
C MET A 123 0.24 2.27 2.71
N PHE A 124 0.59 3.49 3.03
CA PHE A 124 -0.19 4.40 3.86
C PHE A 124 -0.60 5.60 3.04
N LEU A 125 -1.83 6.06 3.17
CA LEU A 125 -2.32 7.30 2.58
C LEU A 125 -3.40 7.95 3.44
N THR A 126 -3.49 9.27 3.32
CA THR A 126 -4.58 10.05 3.93
C THR A 126 -5.79 10.11 2.99
N LYS A 127 -6.96 10.43 3.53
CA LYS A 127 -8.19 10.69 2.78
C LYS A 127 -8.00 11.79 1.72
N ASP A 128 -7.21 12.82 2.03
CA ASP A 128 -6.94 13.92 1.11
C ASP A 128 -6.20 13.44 -0.14
N VAL A 129 -5.25 12.51 0.02
CA VAL A 129 -4.57 11.86 -1.11
C VAL A 129 -5.58 11.12 -1.97
N LEU A 130 -6.41 10.26 -1.38
CA LEU A 130 -7.41 9.50 -2.13
C LEU A 130 -8.40 10.42 -2.87
N ASN A 131 -8.87 11.47 -2.22
CA ASN A 131 -9.77 12.46 -2.81
C ASN A 131 -9.13 13.18 -4.01
N LYS A 132 -7.82 13.45 -3.97
CA LYS A 132 -7.12 14.19 -5.02
C LYS A 132 -6.65 13.33 -6.18
N VAL A 133 -6.14 12.12 -5.89
CA VAL A 133 -5.54 11.27 -6.94
C VAL A 133 -6.44 10.11 -7.36
N GLY A 134 -7.47 9.80 -6.57
CA GLY A 134 -8.37 8.68 -6.82
C GLY A 134 -7.68 7.33 -6.63
N TYR A 135 -8.05 6.39 -7.46
CA TYR A 135 -7.66 4.98 -7.38
C TYR A 135 -6.40 4.67 -8.21
N MET A 136 -5.83 3.48 -8.03
CA MET A 136 -4.75 3.01 -8.90
C MET A 136 -5.24 2.90 -10.34
N ASN A 137 -4.34 3.13 -11.29
CA ASN A 137 -4.66 3.03 -12.72
C ASN A 137 -5.13 1.61 -13.06
N PRO A 138 -6.36 1.43 -13.59
CA PRO A 138 -6.92 0.12 -13.90
C PRO A 138 -6.24 -0.59 -15.09
N GLU A 139 -5.42 0.13 -15.88
CA GLU A 139 -4.65 -0.48 -16.97
C GLU A 139 -3.55 -1.42 -16.47
N TYR A 140 -3.15 -1.34 -15.17
CA TYR A 140 -2.21 -2.31 -14.60
C TYR A 140 -2.84 -3.70 -14.54
N GLY A 141 -2.14 -4.67 -15.13
CA GLY A 141 -2.52 -6.07 -15.08
C GLY A 141 -2.19 -6.74 -13.75
N GLN A 142 -1.94 -8.03 -13.78
CA GLN A 142 -1.83 -8.84 -12.58
C GLN A 142 -0.66 -8.46 -11.67
N TYR A 143 0.47 -7.97 -12.19
CA TYR A 143 1.68 -7.79 -11.38
C TYR A 143 2.69 -6.81 -11.96
N GLY A 144 3.15 -5.88 -11.12
CA GLY A 144 4.32 -5.02 -11.33
C GLY A 144 3.97 -3.57 -11.69
N PHE A 145 4.71 -2.65 -11.11
CA PHE A 145 4.65 -1.20 -11.29
C PHE A 145 3.41 -0.46 -10.78
N GLU A 146 2.34 -1.13 -10.37
CA GLU A 146 1.11 -0.49 -9.87
C GLU A 146 1.37 0.42 -8.67
N HIS A 147 2.17 -0.04 -7.70
CA HIS A 147 2.59 0.77 -6.55
C HIS A 147 3.44 1.97 -6.96
N ALA A 148 4.38 1.74 -7.89
CA ALA A 148 5.25 2.78 -8.40
C ALA A 148 4.47 3.87 -9.13
N GLY A 149 3.53 3.50 -10.00
CA GLY A 149 2.65 4.43 -10.71
C GLY A 149 1.81 5.27 -9.76
N TYR A 150 1.15 4.62 -8.81
CA TYR A 150 0.31 5.29 -7.82
C TYR A 150 1.11 6.29 -6.98
N SER A 151 2.26 5.88 -6.45
CA SER A 151 3.13 6.76 -5.65
C SER A 151 3.70 7.93 -6.46
N ASN A 152 4.02 7.73 -7.73
CA ASN A 152 4.43 8.82 -8.62
C ASN A 152 3.31 9.84 -8.87
N ARG A 153 2.06 9.40 -9.04
CA ARG A 153 0.92 10.32 -9.16
C ARG A 153 0.69 11.14 -7.90
N ILE A 154 0.81 10.50 -6.73
CA ILE A 154 0.71 11.18 -5.44
C ILE A 154 1.81 12.24 -5.30
N TYR A 155 3.05 11.91 -5.71
CA TYR A 155 4.16 12.86 -5.74
C TYR A 155 3.90 14.01 -6.72
N LYS A 156 3.45 13.74 -7.95
CA LYS A 156 3.07 14.78 -8.91
C LYS A 156 1.95 15.68 -8.41
N ALA A 157 1.04 15.16 -7.58
CA ALA A 157 -0.02 15.93 -6.95
C ALA A 157 0.47 16.80 -5.77
N GLY A 158 1.75 16.72 -5.40
CA GLY A 158 2.39 17.57 -4.38
C GLY A 158 2.25 17.07 -2.94
N PHE A 159 1.88 15.82 -2.71
CA PHE A 159 1.65 15.28 -1.36
C PHE A 159 2.89 14.72 -0.66
N THR A 160 3.98 14.47 -1.39
CA THR A 160 5.21 13.86 -0.86
C THR A 160 6.45 14.58 -1.37
N TYR A 161 7.57 14.41 -0.68
CA TYR A 161 8.87 14.95 -1.11
C TYR A 161 9.48 14.16 -2.28
N ALA A 162 9.15 12.87 -2.34
CA ALA A 162 9.60 11.95 -3.37
C ALA A 162 8.53 10.87 -3.58
N PRO A 163 8.53 10.19 -4.73
CA PRO A 163 7.53 9.15 -4.99
C PRO A 163 7.68 7.95 -4.04
N TYR A 164 8.90 7.59 -3.65
CA TYR A 164 9.18 6.40 -2.85
C TYR A 164 9.85 6.79 -1.54
N GLN A 165 9.07 6.76 -0.47
CA GLN A 165 9.54 7.18 0.85
C GLN A 165 8.90 6.34 1.97
N GLN A 166 9.66 6.14 3.03
CA GLN A 166 9.20 5.46 4.26
C GLN A 166 9.82 6.11 5.50
N PRO A 167 9.19 6.02 6.68
CA PRO A 167 9.85 6.39 7.92
C PRO A 167 11.02 5.42 8.24
N SER A 168 12.12 5.96 8.78
CA SER A 168 13.39 5.22 8.95
C SER A 168 13.28 3.95 9.80
N ARG A 169 12.32 3.91 10.74
CA ARG A 169 12.12 2.79 11.65
C ARG A 169 10.96 1.87 11.25
N THR A 170 10.51 1.91 10.00
CA THR A 170 9.38 1.10 9.51
C THR A 170 9.53 -0.39 9.85
N LYS A 171 10.74 -0.95 9.75
CA LYS A 171 11.05 -2.35 10.09
C LYS A 171 10.81 -2.74 11.56
N GLU A 172 10.75 -1.78 12.46
CA GLU A 172 10.42 -2.04 13.87
C GLU A 172 8.91 -2.20 14.10
N TYR A 173 8.09 -1.78 13.14
CA TYR A 173 6.64 -1.77 13.23
C TYR A 173 5.96 -2.74 12.28
N LEU A 174 6.60 -3.04 11.14
CA LEU A 174 6.08 -3.94 10.12
C LEU A 174 7.07 -5.08 9.86
N PHE A 175 6.52 -6.27 9.73
CA PHE A 175 7.24 -7.45 9.23
C PHE A 175 6.78 -7.73 7.81
N ALA A 176 7.72 -8.03 6.91
CA ALA A 176 7.42 -8.47 5.55
C ALA A 176 8.17 -9.77 5.24
N MET A 177 7.46 -10.76 4.73
CA MET A 177 8.02 -12.08 4.43
C MET A 177 9.01 -12.07 3.26
N ASP A 178 8.98 -11.05 2.42
CA ASP A 178 9.92 -10.85 1.31
C ASP A 178 11.41 -10.85 1.74
N TYR A 179 11.68 -10.63 3.04
CA TYR A 179 13.02 -10.76 3.61
C TYR A 179 13.40 -12.21 3.96
N ASN A 180 12.42 -13.10 3.99
CA ASN A 180 12.61 -14.49 4.38
C ASN A 180 12.40 -15.40 3.17
N ILE A 181 13.19 -16.47 3.11
CA ILE A 181 13.24 -17.48 2.03
C ILE A 181 11.89 -18.23 1.84
N GLU A 182 10.91 -17.96 2.70
CA GLU A 182 9.60 -18.64 2.73
C GLU A 182 8.53 -18.01 1.83
N HIS A 183 8.83 -16.91 1.15
CA HIS A 183 7.86 -16.24 0.29
C HIS A 183 7.50 -17.09 -0.93
N LYS A 184 6.22 -17.47 -1.04
CA LYS A 184 5.66 -18.10 -2.24
C LYS A 184 4.82 -17.07 -2.99
N SER A 185 5.24 -16.73 -4.19
CA SER A 185 4.44 -15.89 -5.08
C SER A 185 3.19 -16.64 -5.54
N SER A 186 2.06 -15.91 -5.62
CA SER A 186 0.83 -16.41 -6.24
C SER A 186 0.97 -16.57 -7.76
N ILE A 187 1.99 -15.93 -8.38
CA ILE A 187 2.24 -15.93 -9.82
C ILE A 187 3.48 -16.78 -10.11
N PRO A 188 3.40 -17.76 -11.02
CA PRO A 188 4.56 -18.53 -11.45
C PRO A 188 5.67 -17.64 -12.02
N GLU A 189 6.92 -17.93 -11.68
CA GLU A 189 8.07 -17.10 -12.01
C GLU A 189 8.20 -16.85 -13.52
N TYR A 190 7.92 -17.85 -14.35
CA TYR A 190 7.98 -17.71 -15.81
C TYR A 190 6.96 -16.71 -16.39
N LYS A 191 5.84 -16.43 -15.66
CA LYS A 191 4.85 -15.42 -16.05
C LYS A 191 5.23 -14.02 -15.60
N LYS A 192 5.96 -13.89 -14.48
CA LYS A 192 6.28 -12.60 -13.89
C LYS A 192 7.02 -11.67 -14.85
N ALA A 193 8.05 -12.18 -15.54
CA ALA A 193 8.86 -11.37 -16.45
C ALA A 193 8.00 -10.71 -17.54
N LYS A 194 7.03 -11.47 -18.12
CA LYS A 194 6.10 -10.95 -19.12
C LYS A 194 5.17 -9.90 -18.54
N LEU A 195 4.57 -10.17 -17.38
CA LEU A 195 3.66 -9.24 -16.70
C LEU A 195 4.36 -7.93 -16.33
N ILE A 196 5.59 -8.02 -15.80
CA ILE A 196 6.42 -6.85 -15.47
C ILE A 196 6.68 -6.01 -16.73
N GLU A 197 6.99 -6.64 -17.88
CA GLU A 197 7.26 -5.91 -19.12
C GLU A 197 6.00 -5.24 -19.68
N GLU A 198 4.85 -5.91 -19.60
CA GLU A 198 3.56 -5.34 -19.99
C GLU A 198 3.20 -4.13 -19.10
N ASN A 199 3.28 -4.27 -17.80
CA ASN A 199 2.99 -3.19 -16.86
C ASN A 199 4.04 -2.07 -16.87
N ARG A 200 5.29 -2.35 -17.28
CA ARG A 200 6.30 -1.31 -17.53
C ARG A 200 5.84 -0.31 -18.59
N LYS A 201 5.18 -0.76 -19.63
CA LYS A 201 4.63 0.11 -20.68
C LYS A 201 3.53 1.01 -20.13
N VAL A 202 2.63 0.45 -19.31
CA VAL A 202 1.59 1.21 -18.60
C VAL A 202 2.25 2.27 -17.70
N PHE A 203 3.26 1.88 -16.94
CA PHE A 203 3.99 2.77 -16.04
C PHE A 203 4.66 3.93 -16.78
N ILE A 204 5.37 3.66 -17.89
CA ILE A 204 6.00 4.71 -18.70
C ILE A 204 4.95 5.67 -19.25
N LYS A 205 3.82 5.17 -19.76
CA LYS A 205 2.70 5.98 -20.23
C LYS A 205 2.13 6.85 -19.10
N GLU A 206 1.96 6.28 -17.90
CA GLU A 206 1.45 7.01 -16.73
C GLU A 206 2.44 8.08 -16.26
N LEU A 207 3.76 7.81 -16.27
CA LEU A 207 4.79 8.80 -15.96
C LEU A 207 4.77 10.01 -16.91
N GLN A 208 4.44 9.80 -18.18
CA GLN A 208 4.35 10.87 -19.19
C GLN A 208 3.01 11.60 -19.19
N SER A 209 2.02 11.06 -18.50
CA SER A 209 0.67 11.60 -18.44
C SER A 209 0.56 12.73 -17.42
N GLU A 210 -0.21 13.76 -17.76
CA GLU A 210 -0.66 14.79 -16.82
C GLU A 210 -1.90 14.38 -16.00
N LYS A 211 -2.46 13.19 -16.28
CA LYS A 211 -3.63 12.68 -15.59
C LYS A 211 -3.28 12.31 -14.15
N ILE A 212 -3.82 13.04 -13.20
CA ILE A 212 -3.61 12.81 -11.76
C ILE A 212 -4.72 11.94 -11.17
N PHE A 213 -5.98 12.16 -11.57
CA PHE A 213 -7.13 11.50 -10.95
C PHE A 213 -7.63 10.31 -11.79
N TYR A 214 -7.83 9.17 -11.13
CA TYR A 214 -8.52 8.01 -11.69
C TYR A 214 -9.77 7.66 -10.88
N ASN A 215 -10.89 7.49 -11.57
CA ASN A 215 -12.11 7.00 -10.96
C ASN A 215 -11.98 5.53 -10.53
N PHE A 216 -12.84 5.12 -9.60
CA PHE A 216 -13.05 3.71 -9.36
C PHE A 216 -13.70 3.07 -10.59
N GLU A 217 -13.04 2.05 -11.14
CA GLU A 217 -13.60 1.27 -12.24
C GLU A 217 -13.93 -0.14 -11.75
N THR A 218 -15.16 -0.55 -11.94
CA THR A 218 -15.56 -1.95 -11.72
C THR A 218 -15.11 -2.75 -12.92
N ILE A 219 -14.14 -3.65 -12.74
CA ILE A 219 -13.81 -4.62 -13.78
C ILE A 219 -14.96 -5.64 -13.78
N THR A 220 -15.76 -5.63 -14.83
CA THR A 220 -16.69 -6.73 -15.09
C THR A 220 -15.86 -7.91 -15.60
N ALA A 221 -15.79 -8.97 -14.80
CA ALA A 221 -15.14 -10.23 -15.13
C ALA A 221 -15.88 -10.94 -16.27
#